data_2d501fdd9cb2eb08616d339c17170cf6
#
_entry.id   2d501fdd9cb2eb08616d339c17170cf6
#
_cell.length_a   1.000
_cell.length_b   1.000
_cell.length_c   1.000
_cell.angle_alpha   90.00
_cell.angle_beta   90.00
_cell.angle_gamma   90.00
#
_symmetry.space_group_name_H-M   'P 1'
#
loop_
_entity.id
_entity.type
_entity.pdbx_description
1 polymer ?
#
loop_
_entity_poly.entity_id
_entity_poly.type
_entity_poly.pdbx_seq_one_letter_code
_entity_poly.pdbx_strand_id
1 'polypeptide(L)'
;MGRSERARGGFTARLAETVPQGFPIADETALRALIGGEPADLTRSKISDRVNELTRQFIERSPFLCLATSAPDGTCDVSPRGDPAGFVRILDEQRLLIPERPGNRLADSLRNILRHPNVGLLFFIPGVGDTLRVNGRATIVDDPELLEGSVVEGKTPKLGLLIEIDEVFTHCSKAFLRSQLWDPARHIDRSELPSSGEILRSLNSTVDAATYDTERAVRYERREGFY
;
A
#
# COMPACT_ATOMS: atom_id res chain seq x y z
N MET A 1 21.74 2.98 14.87
CA MET A 1 23.00 2.68 14.18
C MET A 1 22.65 1.98 12.88
N GLY A 2 23.11 2.49 11.74
CA GLY A 2 22.58 2.38 10.41
C GLY A 2 22.32 0.99 9.86
N ARG A 3 21.33 0.91 8.98
CA ARG A 3 21.30 -0.12 7.93
C ARG A 3 22.64 0.01 7.21
N SER A 4 23.44 -1.08 7.28
CA SER A 4 24.75 -1.15 6.64
C SER A 4 24.64 -0.74 5.18
N GLU A 5 25.61 0.02 4.71
CA GLU A 5 25.94 0.26 3.31
C GLU A 5 26.18 -1.08 2.56
N ARG A 6 25.15 -1.89 2.44
CA ARG A 6 25.21 -3.06 1.56
C ARG A 6 24.96 -2.61 0.14
N ALA A 7 26.09 -2.40 -0.52
CA ALA A 7 26.29 -2.64 -1.94
C ALA A 7 25.20 -2.13 -2.92
N ARG A 8 25.03 -0.82 -3.04
CA ARG A 8 24.29 -0.20 -4.16
C ARG A 8 25.03 -0.37 -5.52
N GLY A 9 26.30 -0.72 -5.52
CA GLY A 9 27.08 -0.96 -6.75
C GLY A 9 26.92 -2.35 -7.39
N GLY A 10 26.37 -3.33 -6.64
CA GLY A 10 26.31 -4.71 -7.13
C GLY A 10 25.05 -5.06 -7.92
N PHE A 11 23.96 -4.32 -7.78
CA PHE A 11 22.69 -4.66 -8.44
C PHE A 11 22.68 -4.21 -9.92
N THR A 12 23.10 -3.00 -10.19
CA THR A 12 23.22 -2.48 -11.57
C THR A 12 24.28 -3.19 -12.39
N ALA A 13 25.40 -3.57 -11.77
CA ALA A 13 26.45 -4.34 -12.47
C ALA A 13 26.01 -5.78 -12.77
N ARG A 14 25.28 -6.46 -11.87
CA ARG A 14 24.77 -7.82 -12.11
C ARG A 14 23.66 -7.88 -13.16
N LEU A 15 22.85 -6.84 -13.30
CA LEU A 15 21.82 -6.77 -14.35
C LEU A 15 22.44 -6.66 -15.75
N ALA A 16 23.58 -5.98 -15.88
CA ALA A 16 24.27 -5.85 -17.17
C ALA A 16 24.81 -7.17 -17.72
N GLU A 17 25.10 -8.16 -16.85
CA GLU A 17 25.65 -9.46 -17.25
C GLU A 17 24.58 -10.52 -17.58
N THR A 18 23.31 -10.32 -17.19
CA THR A 18 22.26 -11.36 -17.28
C THR A 18 21.05 -10.98 -18.12
N VAL A 19 20.97 -9.72 -18.59
CA VAL A 19 19.84 -9.28 -19.41
C VAL A 19 20.14 -9.52 -20.90
N PRO A 20 19.30 -10.27 -21.64
CA PRO A 20 19.49 -10.51 -23.06
C PRO A 20 19.58 -9.21 -23.87
N GLN A 21 20.35 -9.18 -24.96
CA GLN A 21 20.40 -8.06 -25.89
C GLN A 21 18.98 -7.71 -26.37
N GLY A 22 18.54 -6.49 -26.12
CA GLY A 22 17.17 -6.03 -26.42
C GLY A 22 16.55 -5.22 -25.28
N PHE A 23 17.22 -5.10 -24.15
CA PHE A 23 16.80 -4.31 -22.97
C PHE A 23 17.91 -3.33 -22.56
N PRO A 24 17.54 -2.21 -21.97
CA PRO A 24 16.22 -1.67 -21.59
C PRO A 24 15.56 -0.86 -22.72
N ILE A 25 14.22 -0.59 -22.58
CA ILE A 25 13.53 0.42 -23.38
C ILE A 25 14.20 1.76 -23.10
N ALA A 26 14.72 2.41 -24.13
CA ALA A 26 15.66 3.51 -23.94
C ALA A 26 14.96 4.85 -23.56
N ASP A 27 13.72 5.05 -24.03
CA ASP A 27 13.00 6.30 -23.87
C ASP A 27 11.46 6.11 -23.96
N GLU A 28 10.72 7.19 -23.74
CA GLU A 28 9.27 7.19 -23.78
C GLU A 28 8.74 6.95 -25.20
N THR A 29 9.43 7.38 -26.23
CA THR A 29 9.00 7.17 -27.63
C THR A 29 8.98 5.69 -27.98
N ALA A 30 10.05 4.96 -27.62
CA ALA A 30 10.14 3.51 -27.79
C ALA A 30 9.06 2.80 -26.98
N LEU A 31 8.81 3.22 -25.73
CA LEU A 31 7.74 2.70 -24.91
C LEU A 31 6.35 2.91 -25.57
N ARG A 32 6.07 4.12 -26.03
CA ARG A 32 4.78 4.45 -26.69
C ARG A 32 4.55 3.61 -27.94
N ALA A 33 5.58 3.41 -28.75
CA ALA A 33 5.48 2.55 -29.91
C ALA A 33 5.09 1.10 -29.57
N LEU A 34 5.61 0.55 -28.47
CA LEU A 34 5.32 -0.82 -28.03
C LEU A 34 3.93 -0.98 -27.44
N ILE A 35 3.43 0.01 -26.69
CA ILE A 35 2.12 -0.07 -26.02
C ILE A 35 0.96 0.45 -26.88
N GLY A 36 1.21 0.86 -28.12
CA GLY A 36 0.17 1.27 -29.08
C GLY A 36 -0.15 2.76 -29.07
N GLY A 37 0.77 3.61 -28.61
CA GLY A 37 0.66 5.07 -28.69
C GLY A 37 0.16 5.75 -27.43
N GLU A 38 -0.42 6.94 -27.60
CA GLU A 38 -0.96 7.76 -26.53
C GLU A 38 -2.29 7.24 -25.97
N PRO A 39 -2.59 7.48 -24.68
CA PRO A 39 -3.89 7.13 -24.14
C PRO A 39 -5.00 7.93 -24.80
N ALA A 40 -6.15 7.29 -25.03
CA ALA A 40 -7.34 7.95 -25.55
C ALA A 40 -7.82 9.08 -24.61
N ASP A 41 -8.49 10.09 -25.17
CA ASP A 41 -9.01 11.23 -24.39
C ASP A 41 -9.94 10.81 -23.26
N LEU A 42 -10.77 9.79 -23.47
CA LEU A 42 -11.62 9.22 -22.43
C LEU A 42 -10.80 8.67 -21.26
N THR A 43 -9.59 8.14 -21.49
CA THR A 43 -8.71 7.66 -20.43
C THR A 43 -8.13 8.82 -19.62
N ARG A 44 -7.83 9.93 -20.26
CA ARG A 44 -7.33 11.15 -19.61
C ARG A 44 -8.44 11.86 -18.82
N SER A 45 -9.65 11.94 -19.39
CA SER A 45 -10.78 12.66 -18.79
C SER A 45 -11.32 12.08 -17.48
N LYS A 46 -10.97 10.82 -17.15
CA LYS A 46 -11.37 10.22 -15.87
C LYS A 46 -10.49 10.60 -14.69
N ILE A 47 -9.34 11.27 -14.93
CA ILE A 47 -8.44 11.74 -13.89
C ILE A 47 -8.99 13.04 -13.33
N SER A 48 -9.22 13.11 -12.03
CA SER A 48 -9.74 14.28 -11.32
C SER A 48 -8.77 14.68 -10.21
N ASP A 49 -8.74 15.94 -9.84
CA ASP A 49 -7.99 16.48 -8.70
C ASP A 49 -8.79 16.46 -7.40
N ARG A 50 -9.97 15.83 -7.40
CA ARG A 50 -10.88 15.80 -6.26
C ARG A 50 -11.79 14.58 -6.25
N VAL A 51 -12.25 14.23 -5.07
CA VAL A 51 -13.29 13.22 -4.84
C VAL A 51 -14.64 13.79 -5.25
N ASN A 52 -15.39 13.06 -6.05
CA ASN A 52 -16.80 13.33 -6.35
C ASN A 52 -17.71 12.34 -5.61
N GLU A 53 -19.02 12.49 -5.75
CA GLU A 53 -20.00 11.64 -5.05
C GLU A 53 -19.84 10.14 -5.35
N LEU A 54 -19.42 9.77 -6.55
CA LEU A 54 -19.27 8.36 -6.94
C LEU A 54 -17.94 7.77 -6.43
N THR A 55 -16.84 8.51 -6.50
CA THR A 55 -15.56 8.07 -5.96
C THR A 55 -15.55 8.08 -4.43
N ARG A 56 -16.33 8.96 -3.78
CA ARG A 56 -16.61 8.95 -2.34
C ARG A 56 -17.15 7.59 -1.89
N GLN A 57 -18.17 7.08 -2.58
CA GLN A 57 -18.78 5.80 -2.26
C GLN A 57 -17.79 4.63 -2.32
N PHE A 58 -16.78 4.72 -3.18
CA PHE A 58 -15.72 3.71 -3.28
C PHE A 58 -14.82 3.76 -2.04
N ILE A 59 -14.39 4.94 -1.61
CA ILE A 59 -13.56 5.13 -0.41
C ILE A 59 -14.30 4.65 0.83
N GLU A 60 -15.57 5.04 0.99
CA GLU A 60 -16.40 4.70 2.15
C GLU A 60 -16.67 3.18 2.29
N ARG A 61 -16.67 2.44 1.18
CA ARG A 61 -16.89 0.99 1.19
C ARG A 61 -15.61 0.17 1.25
N SER A 62 -14.45 0.81 1.11
CA SER A 62 -13.17 0.11 1.09
C SER A 62 -12.69 -0.16 2.52
N PRO A 63 -12.51 -1.43 2.92
CA PRO A 63 -11.91 -1.79 4.20
C PRO A 63 -10.38 -1.90 4.12
N PHE A 64 -9.79 -1.74 2.93
CA PHE A 64 -8.38 -2.00 2.70
C PHE A 64 -7.81 -1.13 1.60
N LEU A 65 -6.57 -0.70 1.79
CA LEU A 65 -5.78 -0.05 0.76
C LEU A 65 -4.29 -0.43 0.87
N CYS A 66 -3.56 -0.28 -0.23
CA CYS A 66 -2.10 -0.23 -0.23
C CYS A 66 -1.65 1.23 -0.22
N LEU A 67 -0.75 1.58 0.71
CA LEU A 67 -0.07 2.87 0.77
C LEU A 67 1.33 2.71 0.21
N ALA A 68 1.62 3.39 -0.89
CA ALA A 68 2.95 3.51 -1.47
C ALA A 68 3.62 4.81 -1.03
N THR A 69 4.88 4.73 -0.66
CA THR A 69 5.74 5.86 -0.27
C THR A 69 7.11 5.72 -0.90
N SER A 70 7.86 6.80 -0.97
CA SER A 70 9.25 6.76 -1.45
C SER A 70 10.15 7.65 -0.61
N ALA A 71 11.42 7.26 -0.51
CA ALA A 71 12.44 8.08 0.13
C ALA A 71 13.17 8.95 -0.90
N PRO A 72 13.84 10.06 -0.48
CA PRO A 72 14.62 10.93 -1.38
C PRO A 72 15.72 10.21 -2.16
N ASP A 73 16.18 9.07 -1.69
CA ASP A 73 17.19 8.24 -2.34
C ASP A 73 16.63 7.27 -3.40
N GLY A 74 15.30 7.37 -3.68
CA GLY A 74 14.62 6.55 -4.67
C GLY A 74 14.19 5.17 -4.16
N THR A 75 14.42 4.82 -2.91
CA THR A 75 13.85 3.59 -2.33
C THR A 75 12.35 3.74 -2.14
N CYS A 76 11.59 2.68 -2.43
CA CYS A 76 10.14 2.66 -2.31
C CYS A 76 9.72 1.70 -1.20
N ASP A 77 8.57 1.98 -0.62
CA ASP A 77 7.87 1.14 0.36
C ASP A 77 6.39 1.06 0.00
N VAL A 78 5.82 -0.13 0.15
CA VAL A 78 4.38 -0.36 0.01
C VAL A 78 3.89 -1.11 1.23
N SER A 79 2.90 -0.54 1.93
CA SER A 79 2.34 -1.14 3.13
C SER A 79 0.83 -1.31 3.05
N PRO A 80 0.29 -2.42 3.60
CA PRO A 80 -1.16 -2.60 3.73
C PRO A 80 -1.71 -1.69 4.84
N ARG A 81 -2.89 -1.14 4.59
CA ARG A 81 -3.70 -0.39 5.56
C ARG A 81 -5.10 -0.98 5.54
N GLY A 82 -5.64 -1.34 6.68
CA GLY A 82 -6.94 -1.98 6.75
C GLY A 82 -7.60 -1.78 8.11
N ASP A 83 -8.91 -1.54 8.05
CA ASP A 83 -9.79 -1.31 9.18
C ASP A 83 -11.24 -1.56 8.71
N PRO A 84 -12.28 -1.52 9.55
CA PRO A 84 -13.65 -1.54 9.07
C PRO A 84 -13.90 -0.52 7.96
N ALA A 85 -14.75 -0.87 6.99
CA ALA A 85 -15.06 0.01 5.86
C ALA A 85 -15.46 1.42 6.34
N GLY A 86 -15.00 2.45 5.62
CA GLY A 86 -15.15 3.84 6.02
C GLY A 86 -14.04 4.37 6.95
N PHE A 87 -12.99 3.59 7.21
CA PHE A 87 -11.88 4.03 8.05
C PHE A 87 -11.09 5.21 7.48
N VAL A 88 -11.03 5.33 6.15
CA VAL A 88 -10.48 6.51 5.50
C VAL A 88 -11.56 7.59 5.50
N ARG A 89 -11.34 8.63 6.27
CA ARG A 89 -12.29 9.75 6.37
C ARG A 89 -12.06 10.74 5.24
N ILE A 90 -13.14 11.13 4.61
CA ILE A 90 -13.15 12.19 3.59
C ILE A 90 -13.49 13.48 4.31
N LEU A 91 -12.51 14.37 4.47
CA LEU A 91 -12.68 15.64 5.18
C LEU A 91 -13.38 16.65 4.28
N ASP A 92 -13.00 16.67 3.01
CA ASP A 92 -13.64 17.44 1.94
C ASP A 92 -13.29 16.83 0.56
N GLU A 93 -13.54 17.52 -0.53
CA GLU A 93 -13.31 17.02 -1.88
C GLU A 93 -11.82 16.76 -2.20
N GLN A 94 -10.89 17.40 -1.47
CA GLN A 94 -9.45 17.33 -1.74
C GLN A 94 -8.63 16.78 -0.58
N ARG A 95 -9.25 16.40 0.54
CA ARG A 95 -8.53 15.91 1.71
C ARG A 95 -9.11 14.63 2.29
N LEU A 96 -8.20 13.67 2.52
CA LEU A 96 -8.50 12.42 3.22
C LEU A 96 -7.71 12.35 4.52
N LEU A 97 -8.24 11.62 5.50
CA LEU A 97 -7.53 11.25 6.72
C LEU A 97 -7.50 9.73 6.87
N ILE A 98 -6.29 9.18 6.96
CA ILE A 98 -6.06 7.76 7.23
C ILE A 98 -5.55 7.63 8.67
N PRO A 99 -6.27 6.94 9.58
CA PRO A 99 -5.77 6.70 10.92
C PRO A 99 -4.56 5.74 10.88
N GLU A 100 -3.52 6.04 11.65
CA GLU A 100 -2.38 5.16 11.81
C GLU A 100 -2.64 4.21 12.98
N ARG A 101 -2.62 2.90 12.69
CA ARG A 101 -2.79 1.86 13.70
C ARG A 101 -1.44 1.31 14.18
N PRO A 102 -1.35 0.77 15.41
CA PRO A 102 -0.13 0.16 15.90
C PRO A 102 0.41 -0.90 14.95
N GLY A 103 1.73 -0.92 14.77
CA GLY A 103 2.42 -1.87 13.90
C GLY A 103 3.74 -2.33 14.48
N ASN A 104 4.64 -2.82 13.65
CA ASN A 104 5.94 -3.38 14.03
C ASN A 104 7.00 -2.33 14.43
N ARG A 105 6.67 -1.05 14.44
CA ARG A 105 7.55 0.11 14.74
C ARG A 105 8.72 0.32 13.77
N LEU A 106 8.76 -0.36 12.63
CA LEU A 106 9.72 -0.03 11.56
C LEU A 106 9.46 1.38 11.02
N ALA A 107 8.16 1.74 10.93
CA ALA A 107 7.68 3.06 10.55
C ALA A 107 8.25 3.56 9.20
N ASP A 108 8.54 2.65 8.25
CA ASP A 108 9.17 3.00 6.98
C ASP A 108 8.32 4.02 6.21
N SER A 109 7.00 3.80 6.08
CA SER A 109 6.09 4.74 5.41
C SER A 109 6.08 6.11 6.09
N LEU A 110 6.03 6.18 7.43
CA LEU A 110 6.04 7.45 8.17
C LEU A 110 7.37 8.19 7.98
N ARG A 111 8.48 7.46 8.05
CA ARG A 111 9.82 8.04 7.84
C ARG A 111 10.03 8.55 6.42
N ASN A 112 9.45 7.87 5.44
CA ASN A 112 9.46 8.32 4.05
C ASN A 112 8.66 9.62 3.91
N ILE A 113 7.43 9.65 4.41
CA ILE A 113 6.54 10.82 4.37
C ILE A 113 7.21 12.07 4.98
N LEU A 114 7.90 11.93 6.13
CA LEU A 114 8.63 13.04 6.75
C LEU A 114 9.71 13.64 5.85
N ARG A 115 10.23 12.89 4.88
CA ARG A 115 11.35 13.29 4.01
C ARG A 115 10.90 13.57 2.58
N HIS A 116 9.86 12.88 2.13
CA HIS A 116 9.30 12.93 0.79
C HIS A 116 7.80 12.66 0.88
N PRO A 117 6.95 13.70 0.89
CA PRO A 117 5.54 13.58 1.25
C PRO A 117 4.67 12.90 0.20
N ASN A 118 5.18 12.66 -1.01
CA ASN A 118 4.39 12.06 -2.09
C ASN A 118 3.99 10.62 -1.76
N VAL A 119 2.70 10.33 -1.95
CA VAL A 119 2.09 9.03 -1.66
C VAL A 119 1.18 8.58 -2.79
N GLY A 120 1.04 7.25 -2.91
CA GLY A 120 0.03 6.61 -3.74
C GLY A 120 -0.83 5.69 -2.91
N LEU A 121 -2.14 5.79 -3.07
CA LEU A 121 -3.14 4.95 -2.42
C LEU A 121 -3.84 4.11 -3.46
N LEU A 122 -3.99 2.82 -3.21
CA LEU A 122 -4.81 1.94 -4.04
C LEU A 122 -5.84 1.25 -3.16
N PHE A 123 -7.11 1.59 -3.35
CA PHE A 123 -8.24 1.11 -2.57
C PHE A 123 -8.81 -0.18 -3.16
N PHE A 124 -9.20 -1.10 -2.28
CA PHE A 124 -9.78 -2.39 -2.63
C PHE A 124 -11.09 -2.62 -1.87
N ILE A 125 -12.07 -3.17 -2.58
CA ILE A 125 -13.31 -3.65 -1.98
C ILE A 125 -13.41 -5.15 -2.29
N PRO A 126 -13.50 -6.03 -1.30
CA PRO A 126 -13.64 -7.46 -1.52
C PRO A 126 -14.78 -7.79 -2.47
N GLY A 127 -14.51 -8.62 -3.48
CA GLY A 127 -15.49 -8.98 -4.51
C GLY A 127 -15.66 -7.97 -5.65
N VAL A 128 -15.08 -6.77 -5.56
CA VAL A 128 -15.11 -5.75 -6.62
C VAL A 128 -13.78 -5.74 -7.37
N GLY A 129 -13.81 -5.94 -8.68
CA GLY A 129 -12.60 -6.00 -9.50
C GLY A 129 -11.99 -4.63 -9.84
N ASP A 130 -12.82 -3.59 -9.86
CA ASP A 130 -12.32 -2.22 -10.06
C ASP A 130 -11.62 -1.71 -8.80
N THR A 131 -10.62 -0.86 -8.96
CA THR A 131 -9.91 -0.22 -7.85
C THR A 131 -9.92 1.29 -8.01
N LEU A 132 -9.84 2.02 -6.90
CA LEU A 132 -9.67 3.47 -6.90
C LEU A 132 -8.22 3.79 -6.54
N ARG A 133 -7.56 4.62 -7.35
CA ARG A 133 -6.25 5.18 -7.03
C ARG A 133 -6.39 6.64 -6.62
N VAL A 134 -5.66 7.00 -5.57
CA VAL A 134 -5.46 8.39 -5.15
C VAL A 134 -3.96 8.63 -5.03
N ASN A 135 -3.46 9.63 -5.75
CA ASN A 135 -2.10 10.14 -5.56
C ASN A 135 -2.19 11.51 -4.88
N GLY A 136 -1.21 11.82 -4.06
CA GLY A 136 -1.20 13.10 -3.35
C GLY A 136 0.00 13.25 -2.44
N ARG A 137 -0.13 14.16 -1.49
CA ARG A 137 0.89 14.46 -0.49
C ARG A 137 0.35 14.21 0.90
N ALA A 138 1.13 13.52 1.72
CA ALA A 138 0.77 13.18 3.09
C ALA A 138 1.49 14.06 4.10
N THR A 139 0.75 14.49 5.12
CA THR A 139 1.29 15.08 6.35
C THR A 139 0.90 14.18 7.53
N ILE A 140 1.87 13.88 8.41
CA ILE A 140 1.61 13.14 9.64
C ILE A 140 1.01 14.13 10.65
N VAL A 141 -0.13 13.76 11.24
CA VAL A 141 -0.85 14.59 12.21
C VAL A 141 -1.08 13.81 13.50
N ASP A 142 -1.05 14.52 14.64
CA ASP A 142 -1.33 14.02 15.98
C ASP A 142 -2.45 14.80 16.68
N ASP A 143 -3.27 15.50 15.90
CA ASP A 143 -4.39 16.30 16.37
C ASP A 143 -5.53 15.42 16.94
N PRO A 144 -5.79 15.43 18.26
CA PRO A 144 -6.81 14.59 18.87
C PRO A 144 -8.23 14.85 18.36
N GLU A 145 -8.59 16.09 18.08
CA GLU A 145 -9.93 16.45 17.60
C GLU A 145 -10.16 15.88 16.19
N LEU A 146 -9.14 15.99 15.35
CA LEU A 146 -9.16 15.43 14.00
C LEU A 146 -9.25 13.89 14.04
N LEU A 147 -8.57 13.25 15.00
CA LEU A 147 -8.47 11.79 15.11
C LEU A 147 -9.64 11.14 15.87
N GLU A 148 -10.43 11.90 16.62
CA GLU A 148 -11.56 11.40 17.41
C GLU A 148 -12.58 10.63 16.56
N GLY A 149 -12.85 11.08 15.34
CA GLY A 149 -13.74 10.38 14.41
C GLY A 149 -13.21 9.05 13.87
N SER A 150 -12.00 8.62 14.27
CA SER A 150 -11.34 7.38 13.83
C SER A 150 -11.22 6.36 14.98
N VAL A 151 -12.06 6.47 16.01
CA VAL A 151 -12.09 5.54 17.13
C VAL A 151 -12.58 4.17 16.69
N VAL A 152 -11.84 3.11 17.08
CA VAL A 152 -12.25 1.71 16.93
C VAL A 152 -12.00 1.00 18.26
N GLU A 153 -12.96 0.20 18.72
CA GLU A 153 -12.91 -0.51 20.00
C GLU A 153 -12.57 0.40 21.19
N GLY A 154 -13.07 1.65 21.15
CA GLY A 154 -12.83 2.64 22.21
C GLY A 154 -11.41 3.24 22.24
N LYS A 155 -10.60 2.97 21.22
CA LYS A 155 -9.22 3.48 21.11
C LYS A 155 -9.10 4.50 19.98
N THR A 156 -8.68 5.71 20.33
CA THR A 156 -8.33 6.76 19.37
C THR A 156 -6.93 6.52 18.84
N PRO A 157 -6.68 6.61 17.52
CA PRO A 157 -5.33 6.54 17.00
C PRO A 157 -4.49 7.72 17.48
N LYS A 158 -3.21 7.50 17.72
CA LYS A 158 -2.28 8.57 18.17
C LYS A 158 -1.81 9.46 17.01
N LEU A 159 -1.85 8.91 15.80
CA LEU A 159 -1.39 9.57 14.59
C LEU A 159 -2.37 9.30 13.45
N GLY A 160 -2.37 10.18 12.48
CA GLY A 160 -3.04 10.01 11.20
C GLY A 160 -2.20 10.55 10.06
N LEU A 161 -2.57 10.17 8.85
CA LEU A 161 -2.03 10.73 7.63
C LEU A 161 -3.10 11.61 6.99
N LEU A 162 -2.89 12.91 7.01
CA LEU A 162 -3.68 13.87 6.25
C LEU A 162 -3.15 13.87 4.82
N ILE A 163 -3.99 13.50 3.87
CA ILE A 163 -3.65 13.41 2.45
C ILE A 163 -4.29 14.57 1.71
N GLU A 164 -3.48 15.39 1.06
CA GLU A 164 -3.91 16.35 0.05
C GLU A 164 -3.90 15.65 -1.32
N ILE A 165 -5.04 15.64 -2.01
CA ILE A 165 -5.23 14.90 -3.26
C ILE A 165 -4.68 15.70 -4.44
N ASP A 166 -3.80 15.08 -5.22
CA ASP A 166 -3.36 15.60 -6.52
C ASP A 166 -4.13 14.93 -7.68
N GLU A 167 -4.42 13.61 -7.55
CA GLU A 167 -5.15 12.84 -8.56
C GLU A 167 -6.03 11.76 -7.93
N VAL A 168 -7.21 11.56 -8.48
CA VAL A 168 -8.09 10.44 -8.18
C VAL A 168 -8.70 9.86 -9.45
N PHE A 169 -8.66 8.55 -9.64
CA PHE A 169 -9.32 7.85 -10.74
C PHE A 169 -9.42 6.34 -10.54
N THR A 170 -10.33 5.70 -11.28
CA THR A 170 -10.55 4.27 -11.21
C THR A 170 -9.68 3.49 -12.20
N HIS A 171 -9.20 2.33 -11.77
CA HIS A 171 -8.62 1.31 -12.65
C HIS A 171 -9.65 0.24 -12.98
N CYS A 172 -9.53 -0.31 -14.19
CA CYS A 172 -10.39 -1.39 -14.66
C CYS A 172 -10.08 -2.72 -13.96
N SER A 173 -11.06 -3.62 -13.98
CA SER A 173 -11.02 -4.94 -13.36
C SER A 173 -10.14 -5.98 -14.06
N LYS A 174 -9.48 -5.65 -15.19
CA LYS A 174 -8.74 -6.65 -16.00
C LYS A 174 -7.70 -7.46 -15.24
N ALA A 175 -6.98 -6.84 -14.29
CA ALA A 175 -5.98 -7.53 -13.48
C ALA A 175 -6.64 -8.58 -12.57
N PHE A 176 -7.72 -8.21 -11.91
CA PHE A 176 -8.51 -9.08 -11.02
C PHE A 176 -9.16 -10.24 -11.78
N LEU A 177 -9.70 -9.97 -12.98
CA LEU A 177 -10.29 -11.00 -13.84
C LEU A 177 -9.24 -12.00 -14.31
N ARG A 178 -8.06 -11.53 -14.75
CA ARG A 178 -6.97 -12.44 -15.17
C ARG A 178 -6.41 -13.27 -14.04
N SER A 179 -6.26 -12.68 -12.84
CA SER A 179 -5.74 -13.38 -11.66
C SER A 179 -6.82 -14.22 -10.95
N GLN A 180 -8.09 -14.01 -11.25
CA GLN A 180 -9.22 -14.61 -10.52
C GLN A 180 -9.14 -14.35 -9.01
N LEU A 181 -8.62 -13.17 -8.60
CA LEU A 181 -8.28 -12.88 -7.21
C LEU A 181 -9.45 -13.03 -6.24
N TRP A 182 -10.66 -12.69 -6.68
CA TRP A 182 -11.88 -12.76 -5.85
C TRP A 182 -12.68 -14.05 -6.05
N ASP A 183 -12.18 -15.02 -6.81
CA ASP A 183 -12.82 -16.32 -6.98
C ASP A 183 -12.51 -17.22 -5.77
N PRO A 184 -13.50 -17.57 -4.93
CA PRO A 184 -13.28 -18.42 -3.76
C PRO A 184 -12.68 -19.80 -4.12
N ALA A 185 -12.94 -20.31 -5.34
CA ALA A 185 -12.37 -21.57 -5.79
C ALA A 185 -10.86 -21.52 -6.03
N ARG A 186 -10.27 -20.34 -6.03
CA ARG A 186 -8.83 -20.10 -6.16
C ARG A 186 -8.14 -19.82 -4.82
N HIS A 187 -8.90 -19.75 -3.73
CA HIS A 187 -8.30 -19.59 -2.42
C HIS A 187 -7.54 -20.85 -2.03
N ILE A 188 -6.29 -20.71 -1.70
CA ILE A 188 -5.44 -21.81 -1.21
C ILE A 188 -5.60 -21.96 0.31
N ASP A 189 -5.35 -23.15 0.82
CA ASP A 189 -5.24 -23.31 2.27
C ASP A 189 -3.98 -22.62 2.79
N ARG A 190 -4.06 -22.01 3.96
CA ARG A 190 -2.92 -21.30 4.57
C ARG A 190 -1.71 -22.22 4.79
N SER A 191 -1.93 -23.52 5.01
CA SER A 191 -0.89 -24.53 5.21
C SER A 191 -0.07 -24.85 3.95
N GLU A 192 -0.53 -24.45 2.76
CA GLU A 192 0.25 -24.58 1.52
C GLU A 192 1.43 -23.60 1.44
N LEU A 193 1.49 -22.63 2.34
CA LEU A 193 2.58 -21.66 2.42
C LEU A 193 3.36 -21.81 3.73
N PRO A 194 4.68 -21.53 3.73
CA PRO A 194 5.46 -21.52 4.96
C PRO A 194 4.86 -20.57 6.00
N SER A 195 4.97 -20.94 7.26
CA SER A 195 4.54 -20.09 8.37
C SER A 195 5.39 -18.84 8.49
N SER A 196 4.91 -17.84 9.25
CA SER A 196 5.72 -16.65 9.54
C SER A 196 6.97 -16.97 10.35
N GLY A 197 6.89 -17.94 11.28
CA GLY A 197 8.03 -18.43 12.04
C GLY A 197 9.08 -19.12 11.18
N GLU A 198 8.64 -19.95 10.23
CA GLU A 198 9.55 -20.61 9.27
C GLU A 198 10.25 -19.60 8.37
N ILE A 199 9.54 -18.59 7.84
CA ILE A 199 10.13 -17.51 7.06
C ILE A 199 11.19 -16.77 7.90
N LEU A 200 10.85 -16.38 9.14
CA LEU A 200 11.78 -15.68 10.02
C LEU A 200 13.02 -16.54 10.34
N ARG A 201 12.84 -17.83 10.62
CA ARG A 201 13.92 -18.77 10.89
C ARG A 201 14.87 -18.91 9.69
N SER A 202 14.34 -18.88 8.47
CA SER A 202 15.16 -18.92 7.25
C SER A 202 16.10 -17.71 7.09
N LEU A 203 15.71 -16.58 7.70
CA LEU A 203 16.47 -15.32 7.67
C LEU A 203 17.34 -15.14 8.95
N ASN A 204 16.94 -15.75 10.04
CA ASN A 204 17.62 -15.71 11.34
C ASN A 204 17.48 -17.07 12.03
N SER A 205 18.54 -17.86 12.00
CA SER A 205 18.57 -19.23 12.52
C SER A 205 18.35 -19.35 14.04
N THR A 206 18.41 -18.23 14.78
CA THR A 206 18.16 -18.21 16.24
C THR A 206 16.67 -18.20 16.59
N VAL A 207 15.78 -18.00 15.59
CA VAL A 207 14.34 -17.98 15.81
C VAL A 207 13.81 -19.40 15.95
N ASP A 208 13.10 -19.68 17.04
CA ASP A 208 12.26 -20.86 17.16
C ASP A 208 10.93 -20.62 16.46
N ALA A 209 10.74 -21.26 15.30
CA ALA A 209 9.59 -21.03 14.45
C ALA A 209 8.28 -21.43 15.13
N ALA A 210 8.25 -22.59 15.81
CA ALA A 210 7.04 -23.11 16.43
C ALA A 210 6.57 -22.23 17.61
N THR A 211 7.51 -21.82 18.45
CA THR A 211 7.22 -20.88 19.56
C THR A 211 6.71 -19.55 19.00
N TYR A 212 7.38 -18.98 17.99
CA TYR A 212 6.95 -17.72 17.38
C TYR A 212 5.53 -17.79 16.84
N ASP A 213 5.20 -18.86 16.10
CA ASP A 213 3.87 -19.01 15.49
C ASP A 213 2.77 -19.21 16.53
N THR A 214 3.06 -19.98 17.59
CA THR A 214 2.13 -20.17 18.72
C THR A 214 1.84 -18.86 19.45
N GLU A 215 2.89 -18.11 19.80
CA GLU A 215 2.72 -16.82 20.47
C GLU A 215 1.99 -15.80 19.59
N ARG A 216 2.28 -15.80 18.28
CA ARG A 216 1.58 -14.94 17.32
C ARG A 216 0.10 -15.26 17.23
N ALA A 217 -0.25 -16.55 17.19
CA ALA A 217 -1.65 -16.99 17.17
C ALA A 217 -2.40 -16.50 18.41
N VAL A 218 -1.83 -16.66 19.61
CA VAL A 218 -2.41 -16.18 20.87
C VAL A 218 -2.60 -14.66 20.87
N ARG A 219 -1.61 -13.89 20.42
CA ARG A 219 -1.74 -12.43 20.33
C ARG A 219 -2.85 -12.00 19.37
N TYR A 220 -3.00 -12.70 18.24
CA TYR A 220 -4.03 -12.38 17.25
C TYR A 220 -5.43 -12.75 17.75
N GLU A 221 -5.59 -13.88 18.43
CA GLU A 221 -6.85 -14.27 19.08
C GLU A 221 -7.30 -13.22 20.09
N ARG A 222 -6.36 -12.70 20.88
CA ARG A 222 -6.60 -11.62 21.86
C ARG A 222 -6.66 -10.22 21.25
N ARG A 223 -6.46 -10.09 19.94
CA ARG A 223 -6.38 -8.80 19.23
C ARG A 223 -5.33 -7.84 19.82
N GLU A 224 -4.27 -8.39 20.43
CA GLU A 224 -3.21 -7.60 21.05
C GLU A 224 -2.45 -6.76 20.01
N GLY A 225 -2.40 -5.44 20.21
CA GLY A 225 -1.71 -4.51 19.32
C GLY A 225 -2.43 -4.20 18.02
N PHE A 226 -3.73 -4.49 17.89
CA PHE A 226 -4.52 -4.10 16.71
C PHE A 226 -4.90 -2.61 16.78
N TYR A 227 -5.18 -2.12 18.00
CA TYR A 227 -5.57 -0.75 18.27
C TYR A 227 -4.86 -0.20 19.49
#